data_32acd6aa7738bdc9557b799bbbab60bf
#
_entry.id   32acd6aa7738bdc9557b799bbbab60bf
#
_cell.length_a   1.000
_cell.length_b   1.000
_cell.length_c   1.000
_cell.angle_alpha   90.00
_cell.angle_beta   90.00
_cell.angle_gamma   90.00
#
_symmetry.space_group_name_H-M   'P 1'
#
loop_
_entity.id
_entity.type
_entity.pdbx_description
1 polymer ?
#
loop_
_entity_poly.entity_id
_entity_poly.type
_entity_poly.pdbx_seq_one_letter_code
_entity_poly.pdbx_strand_id
1 'polypeptide(L)'
;MSKVLTKAAINPLGFLVTNAGVLSLVQDAGRFGAFNLGLTNGGPADSLAFYWANSLCGNALNATVIEISLGGLQLIAQVDCIIAVTGAPMPLTVNGRAKTLWQSFLVKAGDSVCLGFASVGVRCYLAVAGGFVIKASFGSTATVCRESVGGLKGAKIAVNEVLPCHVVSRGGYLRKHLMLPESRQPHYANEVLLHTVLSYQQQHFSAIEKRLFFANDYQVSKHWDRMGYRLQGRAIKADINGILSEGICYGAVQIPADGQPIVLLNDRQTIGGYPKIGAVISSDCAKLSQLRQGDSVHFEAISMSQADNLFHLNLSRLKQAQLIHL
;
A
#
# COMPACT_ATOMS: atom_id res chain seq x y z
N MET A 1 49.60 23.85 9.69
CA MET A 1 48.94 23.03 8.65
C MET A 1 48.12 21.94 9.29
N SER A 2 46.83 22.19 9.50
CA SER A 2 45.92 21.25 10.11
C SER A 2 45.37 20.34 9.04
N LYS A 3 45.67 19.03 9.10
CA LYS A 3 45.06 18.02 8.23
C LYS A 3 43.59 17.84 8.61
N VAL A 4 42.69 18.36 7.81
CA VAL A 4 41.29 18.04 7.85
C VAL A 4 41.17 16.58 7.42
N LEU A 5 40.98 15.68 8.38
CA LEU A 5 40.57 14.30 8.12
C LEU A 5 39.16 14.35 7.56
N THR A 6 39.04 14.23 6.25
CA THR A 6 37.76 13.95 5.59
C THR A 6 37.24 12.62 6.15
N LYS A 7 36.18 12.68 6.97
CA LYS A 7 35.38 11.51 7.35
C LYS A 7 34.94 10.84 6.05
N ALA A 8 35.53 9.69 5.73
CA ALA A 8 35.02 8.83 4.69
C ALA A 8 33.54 8.58 4.98
N ALA A 9 32.65 8.95 4.08
CA ALA A 9 31.24 8.65 4.19
C ALA A 9 31.11 7.12 4.21
N ILE A 10 30.80 6.55 5.37
CA ILE A 10 30.46 5.13 5.47
C ILE A 10 29.19 4.99 4.62
N ASN A 11 29.30 4.34 3.49
CA ASN A 11 28.12 4.02 2.68
C ASN A 11 27.16 3.21 3.55
N PRO A 12 25.89 3.61 3.65
CA PRO A 12 24.94 2.90 4.45
C PRO A 12 24.82 1.45 3.95
N LEU A 13 24.95 0.47 4.85
CA LEU A 13 24.75 -0.94 4.55
C LEU A 13 23.26 -1.28 4.61
N GLY A 14 22.83 -2.23 3.78
CA GLY A 14 21.43 -2.65 3.73
C GLY A 14 21.18 -3.66 2.63
N PHE A 15 20.26 -3.36 1.74
CA PHE A 15 19.95 -4.20 0.58
C PHE A 15 20.31 -3.45 -0.71
N LEU A 16 21.22 -4.01 -1.49
CA LEU A 16 21.55 -3.50 -2.83
C LEU A 16 20.48 -3.96 -3.82
N VAL A 17 19.90 -3.03 -4.55
CA VAL A 17 18.90 -3.30 -5.60
C VAL A 17 19.60 -3.74 -6.88
N THR A 18 19.40 -4.99 -7.28
CA THR A 18 19.92 -5.54 -8.56
C THR A 18 18.87 -5.52 -9.67
N ASN A 19 17.57 -5.58 -9.28
CA ASN A 19 16.43 -5.32 -10.16
C ASN A 19 15.35 -4.63 -9.35
N ALA A 20 14.85 -3.50 -9.81
CA ALA A 20 13.83 -2.71 -9.09
C ALA A 20 12.39 -3.22 -9.27
N GLY A 21 12.17 -4.23 -10.11
CA GLY A 21 10.84 -4.71 -10.48
C GLY A 21 10.06 -3.69 -11.31
N VAL A 22 8.76 -3.91 -11.43
CA VAL A 22 7.87 -3.01 -12.20
C VAL A 22 7.73 -1.67 -11.50
N LEU A 23 7.37 -1.71 -10.21
CA LEU A 23 7.25 -0.52 -9.36
C LEU A 23 7.51 -0.92 -7.90
N SER A 24 8.60 -0.43 -7.34
CA SER A 24 8.94 -0.60 -5.92
C SER A 24 9.09 0.77 -5.27
N LEU A 25 8.40 0.98 -4.14
CA LEU A 25 8.33 2.25 -3.44
C LEU A 25 8.65 2.06 -1.95
N VAL A 26 9.35 3.02 -1.37
CA VAL A 26 9.46 3.14 0.09
C VAL A 26 8.12 3.62 0.62
N GLN A 27 7.58 2.93 1.63
CA GLN A 27 6.34 3.33 2.30
C GLN A 27 6.47 3.18 3.82
N ASP A 28 5.84 4.10 4.56
CA ASP A 28 5.50 3.97 5.97
C ASP A 28 3.98 4.13 6.13
N ALA A 29 3.46 4.43 7.31
CA ALA A 29 2.02 4.59 7.51
C ALA A 29 1.41 5.79 6.76
N GLY A 30 2.23 6.66 6.17
CA GLY A 30 1.79 7.82 5.40
C GLY A 30 2.05 9.17 6.07
N ARG A 31 1.92 10.22 5.28
CA ARG A 31 2.15 11.63 5.64
C ARG A 31 0.85 12.27 6.09
N PHE A 32 0.75 12.61 7.38
CA PHE A 32 -0.40 13.26 7.94
C PHE A 32 -0.07 14.71 8.33
N GLY A 33 -1.08 15.59 8.27
CA GLY A 33 -0.94 17.00 8.65
C GLY A 33 -0.34 17.92 7.56
N ALA A 34 -0.06 17.41 6.35
CA ALA A 34 0.50 18.18 5.25
C ALA A 34 -0.49 18.43 4.08
N PHE A 35 -1.75 18.08 4.26
CA PHE A 35 -2.79 18.20 3.22
C PHE A 35 -3.06 19.65 2.82
N ASN A 36 -2.97 20.58 3.79
CA ASN A 36 -3.09 22.02 3.56
C ASN A 36 -1.92 22.61 2.75
N LEU A 37 -0.81 21.89 2.63
CA LEU A 37 0.32 22.24 1.77
C LEU A 37 0.17 21.65 0.35
N GLY A 38 -0.95 21.00 0.05
CA GLY A 38 -1.18 20.30 -1.21
C GLY A 38 -0.50 18.94 -1.31
N LEU A 39 0.11 18.45 -0.21
CA LEU A 39 0.79 17.16 -0.17
C LEU A 39 -0.19 16.06 0.25
N THR A 40 -0.24 15.00 -0.54
CA THR A 40 -1.07 13.83 -0.24
C THR A 40 -0.46 12.93 0.81
N ASN A 41 -1.27 12.04 1.39
CA ASN A 41 -0.84 11.16 2.46
C ASN A 41 0.22 10.14 2.02
N GLY A 42 0.12 9.59 0.80
CA GLY A 42 0.90 8.40 0.46
C GLY A 42 0.55 7.23 1.39
N GLY A 43 1.56 6.47 1.79
CA GLY A 43 1.38 5.32 2.67
C GLY A 43 1.01 4.03 1.92
N PRO A 44 0.81 2.91 2.63
CA PRO A 44 0.59 1.62 2.03
C PRO A 44 -0.78 1.55 1.36
N ALA A 45 -0.83 1.04 0.13
CA ALA A 45 -2.09 0.85 -0.58
C ALA A 45 -2.91 -0.31 0.02
N ASP A 46 -2.25 -1.39 0.46
CA ASP A 46 -2.82 -2.47 1.29
C ASP A 46 -2.28 -2.35 2.72
N SER A 47 -3.01 -1.62 3.56
CA SER A 47 -2.63 -1.35 4.95
C SER A 47 -2.53 -2.63 5.79
N LEU A 48 -3.36 -3.64 5.51
CA LEU A 48 -3.37 -4.89 6.27
C LEU A 48 -2.09 -5.69 6.04
N ALA A 49 -1.69 -5.88 4.79
CA ALA A 49 -0.45 -6.54 4.45
C ALA A 49 0.78 -5.78 4.99
N PHE A 50 0.78 -4.45 4.90
CA PHE A 50 1.82 -3.59 5.47
C PHE A 50 1.98 -3.78 6.99
N TYR A 51 0.89 -3.79 7.75
CA TYR A 51 0.93 -3.99 9.21
C TYR A 51 1.48 -5.37 9.57
N TRP A 52 1.09 -6.41 8.86
CA TRP A 52 1.59 -7.75 9.11
C TRP A 52 3.07 -7.92 8.77
N ALA A 53 3.56 -7.28 7.69
CA ALA A 53 4.99 -7.28 7.37
C ALA A 53 5.81 -6.75 8.54
N ASN A 54 5.40 -5.60 9.10
CA ASN A 54 6.05 -5.00 10.25
C ASN A 54 5.90 -5.84 11.53
N SER A 55 4.72 -6.37 11.80
CA SER A 55 4.46 -7.20 12.98
C SER A 55 5.31 -8.47 12.99
N LEU A 56 5.49 -9.13 11.84
CA LEU A 56 6.31 -10.34 11.67
C LEU A 56 7.80 -10.05 11.91
N CYS A 57 8.25 -8.83 11.63
CA CYS A 57 9.62 -8.39 11.95
C CYS A 57 9.78 -7.84 13.38
N GLY A 58 8.69 -7.76 14.17
CA GLY A 58 8.71 -7.17 15.52
C GLY A 58 8.89 -5.64 15.50
N ASN A 59 8.54 -4.99 14.41
CA ASN A 59 8.67 -3.55 14.23
C ASN A 59 7.49 -2.80 14.85
N ALA A 60 7.66 -1.49 15.04
CA ALA A 60 6.54 -0.56 15.18
C ALA A 60 5.66 -0.62 13.92
N LEU A 61 4.33 -0.49 14.07
CA LEU A 61 3.37 -0.66 12.98
C LEU A 61 3.53 0.35 11.84
N ASN A 62 4.21 1.46 12.09
CA ASN A 62 4.50 2.52 11.11
C ASN A 62 5.94 2.47 10.56
N ALA A 63 6.71 1.42 10.84
CA ALA A 63 8.08 1.31 10.35
C ALA A 63 8.12 1.25 8.82
N THR A 64 9.19 1.80 8.26
CA THR A 64 9.40 1.90 6.82
C THR A 64 9.61 0.52 6.20
N VAL A 65 8.88 0.24 5.12
CA VAL A 65 8.93 -0.99 4.32
C VAL A 65 9.09 -0.65 2.84
N ILE A 66 9.27 -1.67 1.99
CA ILE A 66 9.16 -1.54 0.54
C ILE A 66 7.82 -2.12 0.09
N GLU A 67 7.00 -1.32 -0.59
CA GLU A 67 5.83 -1.77 -1.33
C GLU A 67 6.26 -2.16 -2.74
N ILE A 68 5.97 -3.38 -3.17
CA ILE A 68 6.30 -3.93 -4.47
C ILE A 68 5.00 -4.17 -5.24
N SER A 69 4.84 -3.51 -6.39
CA SER A 69 3.68 -3.72 -7.27
C SER A 69 4.04 -4.65 -8.42
N LEU A 70 3.19 -5.66 -8.67
CA LEU A 70 3.29 -6.68 -9.70
C LEU A 70 4.46 -7.66 -9.52
N GLY A 71 5.61 -7.24 -9.01
CA GLY A 71 6.75 -8.10 -8.73
C GLY A 71 8.04 -7.72 -9.47
N GLY A 72 8.99 -8.67 -9.50
CA GLY A 72 10.27 -8.54 -10.21
C GLY A 72 11.40 -7.91 -9.39
N LEU A 73 11.20 -7.56 -8.10
CA LEU A 73 12.24 -6.99 -7.26
C LEU A 73 13.32 -8.05 -6.93
N GLN A 74 14.60 -7.67 -7.08
CA GLN A 74 15.74 -8.49 -6.71
C GLN A 74 16.72 -7.65 -5.90
N LEU A 75 17.18 -8.21 -4.79
CA LEU A 75 18.06 -7.55 -3.83
C LEU A 75 19.21 -8.47 -3.43
N ILE A 76 20.36 -7.87 -3.11
CA ILE A 76 21.45 -8.55 -2.40
C ILE A 76 21.54 -7.97 -1.00
N ALA A 77 21.43 -8.81 0.01
CA ALA A 77 21.62 -8.40 1.39
C ALA A 77 23.12 -8.12 1.63
N GLN A 78 23.43 -6.96 2.19
CA GLN A 78 24.79 -6.59 2.60
C GLN A 78 25.01 -6.78 4.10
N VAL A 79 23.96 -7.12 4.83
CA VAL A 79 23.94 -7.34 6.27
C VAL A 79 23.07 -8.54 6.62
N ASP A 80 23.34 -9.17 7.77
CA ASP A 80 22.43 -10.14 8.34
C ASP A 80 21.19 -9.42 8.86
N CYS A 81 20.00 -9.86 8.44
CA CYS A 81 18.75 -9.22 8.80
C CYS A 81 17.58 -10.21 8.81
N ILE A 82 16.62 -10.02 9.72
CA ILE A 82 15.32 -10.69 9.64
C ILE A 82 14.44 -9.91 8.68
N ILE A 83 13.82 -10.62 7.75
CA ILE A 83 12.86 -10.03 6.81
C ILE A 83 11.52 -10.77 6.87
N ALA A 84 10.47 -10.11 6.45
CA ALA A 84 9.16 -10.70 6.19
C ALA A 84 8.58 -10.12 4.92
N VAL A 85 7.86 -10.96 4.16
CA VAL A 85 7.14 -10.55 2.96
C VAL A 85 5.68 -10.95 3.10
N THR A 86 4.78 -9.99 2.86
CA THR A 86 3.32 -10.17 2.97
C THR A 86 2.63 -9.55 1.76
N GLY A 87 1.34 -9.82 1.56
CA GLY A 87 0.57 -9.29 0.44
C GLY A 87 0.30 -10.32 -0.64
N ALA A 88 0.14 -9.86 -1.88
CA ALA A 88 -0.15 -10.69 -3.04
C ALA A 88 0.85 -11.86 -3.18
N PRO A 89 0.40 -13.06 -3.61
CA PRO A 89 1.25 -14.25 -3.70
C PRO A 89 2.28 -14.11 -4.84
N MET A 90 3.40 -13.47 -4.51
CA MET A 90 4.59 -13.41 -5.37
C MET A 90 5.56 -14.53 -5.00
N PRO A 91 6.05 -15.34 -5.95
CA PRO A 91 7.08 -16.31 -5.66
C PRO A 91 8.30 -15.64 -5.01
N LEU A 92 8.65 -16.07 -3.81
CA LEU A 92 9.78 -15.54 -3.04
C LEU A 92 10.88 -16.59 -2.97
N THR A 93 12.11 -16.20 -3.31
CA THR A 93 13.28 -17.08 -3.18
C THR A 93 14.43 -16.37 -2.49
N VAL A 94 15.23 -17.15 -1.76
CA VAL A 94 16.54 -16.73 -1.23
C VAL A 94 17.59 -17.69 -1.76
N ASN A 95 18.55 -17.18 -2.51
CA ASN A 95 19.56 -17.98 -3.21
C ASN A 95 18.94 -19.11 -4.06
N GLY A 96 17.83 -18.80 -4.76
CA GLY A 96 17.08 -19.75 -5.57
C GLY A 96 16.20 -20.73 -4.81
N ARG A 97 16.23 -20.76 -3.47
CA ARG A 97 15.38 -21.63 -2.64
C ARG A 97 14.08 -20.90 -2.28
N ALA A 98 12.94 -21.55 -2.52
CA ALA A 98 11.63 -21.00 -2.20
C ALA A 98 11.48 -20.69 -0.70
N LYS A 99 10.83 -19.58 -0.42
CA LYS A 99 10.44 -19.11 0.92
C LYS A 99 8.94 -18.83 0.96
N THR A 100 8.34 -19.11 2.11
CA THR A 100 6.92 -18.87 2.34
C THR A 100 6.71 -17.39 2.68
N LEU A 101 5.66 -16.77 2.12
CA LEU A 101 5.17 -15.45 2.53
C LEU A 101 4.51 -15.54 3.92
N TRP A 102 4.21 -14.38 4.50
CA TRP A 102 3.51 -14.25 5.78
C TRP A 102 4.24 -14.88 6.97
N GLN A 103 5.55 -15.02 6.83
CA GLN A 103 6.45 -15.42 7.92
C GLN A 103 7.76 -14.62 7.87
N SER A 104 8.41 -14.49 9.02
CA SER A 104 9.73 -13.89 9.10
C SER A 104 10.84 -14.96 9.05
N PHE A 105 11.97 -14.60 8.46
CA PHE A 105 13.15 -15.46 8.39
C PHE A 105 14.43 -14.63 8.27
N LEU A 106 15.55 -15.25 8.63
CA LEU A 106 16.88 -14.65 8.53
C LEU A 106 17.40 -14.71 7.09
N VAL A 107 17.91 -13.60 6.60
CA VAL A 107 18.82 -13.51 5.44
C VAL A 107 20.20 -13.10 5.94
N LYS A 108 21.25 -13.60 5.28
CA LYS A 108 22.66 -13.32 5.59
C LYS A 108 23.25 -12.37 4.59
N ALA A 109 24.30 -11.66 4.98
CA ALA A 109 25.09 -10.86 4.04
C ALA A 109 25.57 -11.76 2.88
N GLY A 110 25.36 -11.28 1.65
CA GLY A 110 25.60 -12.01 0.41
C GLY A 110 24.39 -12.76 -0.15
N ASP A 111 23.31 -12.96 0.63
CA ASP A 111 22.11 -13.63 0.13
C ASP A 111 21.39 -12.79 -0.94
N SER A 112 20.95 -13.48 -2.00
CA SER A 112 20.08 -12.92 -3.04
C SER A 112 18.63 -13.18 -2.70
N VAL A 113 17.82 -12.10 -2.56
CA VAL A 113 16.37 -12.15 -2.30
C VAL A 113 15.65 -11.76 -3.58
N CYS A 114 14.82 -12.64 -4.12
CA CYS A 114 14.12 -12.41 -5.38
C CYS A 114 12.61 -12.60 -5.19
N LEU A 115 11.82 -11.62 -5.64
CA LEU A 115 10.37 -11.71 -5.76
C LEU A 115 10.00 -11.85 -7.23
N GLY A 116 9.30 -12.93 -7.56
CA GLY A 116 8.69 -13.14 -8.88
C GLY A 116 7.45 -12.27 -9.07
N PHE A 117 6.70 -12.57 -10.14
CA PHE A 117 5.47 -11.83 -10.44
C PHE A 117 4.26 -12.49 -9.78
N ALA A 118 3.35 -11.67 -9.25
CA ALA A 118 2.14 -12.14 -8.62
C ALA A 118 1.21 -12.82 -9.65
N SER A 119 0.62 -13.94 -9.29
CA SER A 119 -0.41 -14.63 -10.09
C SER A 119 -1.78 -13.96 -9.93
N VAL A 120 -2.11 -13.53 -8.72
CA VAL A 120 -3.32 -12.78 -8.32
C VAL A 120 -2.90 -11.66 -7.37
N GLY A 121 -3.71 -10.60 -7.28
CA GLY A 121 -3.32 -9.43 -6.51
C GLY A 121 -2.25 -8.59 -7.21
N VAL A 122 -1.86 -7.49 -6.60
CA VAL A 122 -0.92 -6.52 -7.18
C VAL A 122 0.24 -6.23 -6.25
N ARG A 123 0.00 -6.09 -4.94
CA ARG A 123 0.94 -5.46 -4.01
C ARG A 123 1.44 -6.40 -2.94
N CYS A 124 2.75 -6.36 -2.73
CA CYS A 124 3.48 -7.08 -1.70
C CYS A 124 4.31 -6.10 -0.87
N TYR A 125 4.60 -6.44 0.37
CA TYR A 125 5.36 -5.59 1.29
C TYR A 125 6.54 -6.38 1.84
N LEU A 126 7.74 -5.84 1.68
CA LEU A 126 8.97 -6.34 2.26
C LEU A 126 9.34 -5.48 3.47
N ALA A 127 9.26 -6.06 4.66
CA ALA A 127 9.77 -5.47 5.90
C ALA A 127 11.11 -6.08 6.29
N VAL A 128 11.91 -5.30 6.99
CA VAL A 128 13.17 -5.72 7.63
C VAL A 128 13.11 -5.40 9.12
N ALA A 129 13.79 -6.17 9.96
CA ALA A 129 13.83 -5.89 11.40
C ALA A 129 14.40 -4.50 11.68
N GLY A 130 13.66 -3.70 12.46
CA GLY A 130 13.97 -2.30 12.72
C GLY A 130 13.51 -1.32 11.63
N GLY A 131 12.94 -1.82 10.53
CA GLY A 131 12.53 -0.99 9.36
C GLY A 131 13.71 -0.51 8.51
N PHE A 132 13.42 -0.01 7.31
CA PHE A 132 14.42 0.65 6.49
C PHE A 132 14.73 2.05 7.02
N VAL A 133 16.01 2.44 7.00
CA VAL A 133 16.50 3.71 7.54
C VAL A 133 16.47 4.77 6.47
N ILE A 134 15.32 5.40 6.29
CA ILE A 134 15.09 6.42 5.28
C ILE A 134 14.80 7.76 5.95
N LYS A 135 15.32 8.85 5.38
CA LYS A 135 15.08 10.20 5.89
C LYS A 135 13.62 10.59 5.64
N ALA A 136 12.90 10.95 6.68
CA ALA A 136 11.53 11.44 6.57
C ALA A 136 11.46 12.81 5.88
N SER A 137 10.40 13.00 5.06
CA SER A 137 10.02 14.27 4.45
C SER A 137 8.62 14.62 4.92
N PHE A 138 8.44 15.77 5.55
CA PHE A 138 7.17 16.16 6.17
C PHE A 138 6.61 15.08 7.12
N GLY A 139 7.49 14.51 7.96
CA GLY A 139 7.12 13.53 8.98
C GLY A 139 6.91 12.10 8.50
N SER A 140 7.12 11.78 7.22
CA SER A 140 6.91 10.46 6.64
C SER A 140 7.99 10.08 5.64
N THR A 141 8.30 8.78 5.53
CA THR A 141 9.19 8.23 4.51
C THR A 141 8.44 7.81 3.25
N ALA A 142 7.10 7.84 3.27
CA ALA A 142 6.28 7.40 2.14
C ALA A 142 6.62 8.16 0.86
N THR A 143 6.91 7.41 -0.20
CA THR A 143 7.14 7.94 -1.55
C THR A 143 5.81 8.27 -2.22
N VAL A 144 5.68 9.50 -2.69
CA VAL A 144 4.64 9.95 -3.61
C VAL A 144 5.32 10.47 -4.87
N CYS A 145 5.43 9.60 -5.88
CA CYS A 145 6.18 9.91 -7.10
C CYS A 145 5.66 11.16 -7.83
N ARG A 146 4.35 11.37 -7.86
CA ARG A 146 3.72 12.54 -8.48
C ARG A 146 4.17 13.87 -7.87
N GLU A 147 4.45 13.86 -6.58
CA GLU A 147 4.87 15.05 -5.82
C GLU A 147 6.41 15.11 -5.65
N SER A 148 7.11 14.07 -6.10
CA SER A 148 8.56 13.91 -5.92
C SER A 148 8.98 14.03 -4.44
N VAL A 149 8.18 13.45 -3.51
CA VAL A 149 8.37 13.53 -2.05
C VAL A 149 8.54 12.15 -1.45
N GLY A 150 9.35 12.06 -0.40
CA GLY A 150 9.61 10.85 0.37
C GLY A 150 10.57 9.86 -0.30
N GLY A 151 10.68 8.66 0.26
CA GLY A 151 11.60 7.63 -0.23
C GLY A 151 13.06 8.07 -0.23
N LEU A 152 13.85 7.48 -1.12
CA LEU A 152 15.25 7.87 -1.29
C LEU A 152 15.39 9.23 -1.99
N LYS A 153 14.60 9.47 -3.04
CA LYS A 153 14.71 10.65 -3.91
C LYS A 153 13.35 11.16 -4.41
N GLY A 154 12.25 10.87 -3.73
CA GLY A 154 10.90 11.21 -4.18
C GLY A 154 10.44 10.43 -5.42
N ALA A 155 11.10 9.31 -5.73
CA ALA A 155 10.87 8.50 -6.92
C ALA A 155 10.81 7.00 -6.56
N LYS A 156 10.43 6.18 -7.56
CA LYS A 156 10.54 4.73 -7.43
C LYS A 156 11.99 4.31 -7.20
N ILE A 157 12.16 3.20 -6.51
CA ILE A 157 13.47 2.58 -6.28
C ILE A 157 14.11 2.23 -7.62
N ALA A 158 15.42 2.48 -7.73
CA ALA A 158 16.21 2.24 -8.94
C ALA A 158 17.28 1.16 -8.71
N VAL A 159 17.74 0.55 -9.80
CA VAL A 159 18.88 -0.38 -9.78
C VAL A 159 20.13 0.33 -9.28
N ASN A 160 20.98 -0.38 -8.53
CA ASN A 160 22.18 0.10 -7.86
C ASN A 160 21.94 1.04 -6.65
N GLU A 161 20.69 1.30 -6.27
CA GLU A 161 20.42 1.94 -4.99
C GLU A 161 20.61 0.96 -3.82
N VAL A 162 21.04 1.48 -2.68
CA VAL A 162 21.13 0.73 -1.44
C VAL A 162 19.95 1.16 -0.56
N LEU A 163 19.20 0.20 -0.05
CA LEU A 163 18.11 0.38 0.90
C LEU A 163 18.67 0.17 2.31
N PRO A 164 19.01 1.25 3.04
CA PRO A 164 19.68 1.12 4.33
C PRO A 164 18.77 0.47 5.37
N CYS A 165 19.31 -0.41 6.19
CA CYS A 165 18.60 -0.99 7.32
C CYS A 165 19.56 -1.18 8.51
N HIS A 166 18.98 -1.47 9.68
CA HIS A 166 19.76 -1.76 10.86
C HIS A 166 20.39 -3.15 10.78
N VAL A 167 21.65 -3.24 11.22
CA VAL A 167 22.31 -4.53 11.39
C VAL A 167 21.75 -5.20 12.63
N VAL A 168 21.29 -6.42 12.52
CA VAL A 168 20.83 -7.20 13.67
C VAL A 168 22.03 -7.60 14.52
N SER A 169 22.15 -7.07 15.73
CA SER A 169 23.16 -7.50 16.69
C SER A 169 22.91 -8.97 17.08
N ARG A 170 23.97 -9.78 17.10
CA ARG A 170 23.92 -11.26 17.30
C ARG A 170 23.19 -11.76 18.56
N GLY A 171 22.69 -10.90 19.44
CA GLY A 171 22.11 -11.31 20.74
C GLY A 171 20.61 -11.11 20.92
N GLY A 172 19.94 -10.25 20.15
CA GLY A 172 18.59 -9.78 20.52
C GLY A 172 17.44 -10.28 19.65
N TYR A 173 17.60 -10.43 18.34
CA TYR A 173 16.49 -10.69 17.40
C TYR A 173 16.54 -12.06 16.71
N LEU A 174 17.60 -12.84 16.86
CA LEU A 174 17.82 -14.09 16.12
C LEU A 174 16.89 -15.27 16.50
N ARG A 175 15.97 -15.10 17.45
CA ARG A 175 15.21 -16.22 18.02
C ARG A 175 13.73 -16.27 17.72
N LYS A 176 13.18 -15.31 16.96
CA LYS A 176 11.72 -15.30 16.71
C LYS A 176 11.43 -15.33 15.21
N HIS A 177 11.37 -16.53 14.66
CA HIS A 177 10.68 -16.73 13.41
C HIS A 177 9.18 -16.72 13.72
N LEU A 178 8.47 -15.72 13.19
CA LEU A 178 7.04 -15.52 13.39
C LEU A 178 6.30 -15.84 12.10
N MET A 179 5.12 -16.41 12.23
CA MET A 179 4.22 -16.69 11.10
C MET A 179 2.81 -16.23 11.43
N LEU A 180 2.14 -15.62 10.46
CA LEU A 180 0.71 -15.38 10.52
C LEU A 180 -0.02 -16.65 10.05
N PRO A 181 -0.91 -17.25 10.88
CA PRO A 181 -1.69 -18.42 10.50
C PRO A 181 -2.42 -18.21 9.18
N GLU A 182 -2.48 -19.21 8.32
CA GLU A 182 -3.14 -19.13 7.01
C GLU A 182 -4.60 -18.66 7.11
N SER A 183 -5.30 -19.13 8.16
CA SER A 183 -6.70 -18.72 8.44
C SER A 183 -6.87 -17.22 8.77
N ARG A 184 -5.77 -16.50 8.97
CA ARG A 184 -5.76 -15.04 9.23
C ARG A 184 -5.19 -14.23 8.08
N GLN A 185 -4.62 -14.90 7.07
CA GLN A 185 -4.10 -14.22 5.88
C GLN A 185 -5.26 -13.72 5.01
N PRO A 186 -5.13 -12.53 4.39
CA PRO A 186 -6.12 -12.06 3.44
C PRO A 186 -6.23 -13.00 2.23
N HIS A 187 -7.42 -13.21 1.76
CA HIS A 187 -7.65 -13.86 0.48
C HIS A 187 -7.71 -12.80 -0.63
N TYR A 188 -6.88 -12.94 -1.64
CA TYR A 188 -6.87 -12.06 -2.81
C TYR A 188 -7.62 -12.76 -3.95
N ALA A 189 -8.64 -12.08 -4.48
CA ALA A 189 -9.50 -12.57 -5.57
C ALA A 189 -9.54 -11.55 -6.71
N ASN A 190 -10.16 -11.93 -7.81
CA ASN A 190 -10.36 -11.09 -9.00
C ASN A 190 -11.68 -10.30 -8.91
N GLU A 191 -12.27 -10.24 -7.73
CA GLU A 191 -13.49 -9.48 -7.45
C GLU A 191 -13.48 -8.89 -6.04
N VAL A 192 -14.18 -7.78 -5.86
CA VAL A 192 -14.31 -7.14 -4.54
C VAL A 192 -15.67 -6.49 -4.36
N LEU A 193 -16.22 -6.61 -3.14
CA LEU A 193 -17.33 -5.82 -2.67
C LEU A 193 -16.78 -4.60 -1.90
N LEU A 194 -17.21 -3.40 -2.31
CA LEU A 194 -16.80 -2.12 -1.73
C LEU A 194 -17.95 -1.49 -0.95
N HIS A 195 -17.88 -1.54 0.36
CA HIS A 195 -18.84 -0.85 1.23
C HIS A 195 -18.64 0.67 1.09
N THR A 196 -19.72 1.35 0.74
CA THR A 196 -19.70 2.78 0.38
C THR A 196 -20.70 3.57 1.20
N VAL A 197 -20.21 4.59 1.89
CA VAL A 197 -21.06 5.58 2.57
C VAL A 197 -21.41 6.67 1.58
N LEU A 198 -22.69 6.97 1.39
CA LEU A 198 -23.14 8.06 0.52
C LEU A 198 -22.61 9.41 1.01
N SER A 199 -22.13 10.26 0.10
CA SER A 199 -21.60 11.57 0.42
C SER A 199 -22.72 12.62 0.59
N TYR A 200 -22.37 13.79 1.12
CA TYR A 200 -23.27 14.94 1.17
C TYR A 200 -23.68 15.45 -0.23
N GLN A 201 -22.92 15.11 -1.28
CA GLN A 201 -23.24 15.44 -2.67
C GLN A 201 -24.17 14.42 -3.35
N GLN A 202 -24.63 13.39 -2.63
CA GLN A 202 -25.54 12.39 -3.17
C GLN A 202 -26.85 12.97 -3.72
N GLN A 203 -27.22 14.18 -3.31
CA GLN A 203 -28.38 14.90 -3.81
C GLN A 203 -28.33 15.21 -5.30
N HIS A 204 -27.11 15.29 -5.88
CA HIS A 204 -26.88 15.49 -7.31
C HIS A 204 -27.06 14.21 -8.13
N PHE A 205 -27.42 13.12 -7.51
CA PHE A 205 -27.73 11.85 -8.16
C PHE A 205 -29.16 11.46 -7.84
N SER A 206 -30.00 11.29 -8.87
CA SER A 206 -31.39 10.85 -8.68
C SER A 206 -31.47 9.53 -7.93
N ALA A 207 -32.63 9.19 -7.38
CA ALA A 207 -32.83 7.91 -6.72
C ALA A 207 -32.59 6.71 -7.69
N ILE A 208 -32.90 6.90 -8.98
CA ILE A 208 -32.65 5.91 -10.01
C ILE A 208 -31.15 5.72 -10.24
N GLU A 209 -30.39 6.80 -10.40
CA GLU A 209 -28.94 6.74 -10.62
C GLU A 209 -28.21 6.09 -9.42
N LYS A 210 -28.62 6.40 -8.19
CA LYS A 210 -28.08 5.72 -7.00
C LYS A 210 -28.38 4.22 -6.99
N ARG A 211 -29.60 3.82 -7.35
CA ARG A 211 -29.95 2.38 -7.46
C ARG A 211 -29.14 1.71 -8.57
N LEU A 212 -28.98 2.34 -9.72
CA LEU A 212 -28.18 1.84 -10.83
C LEU A 212 -26.70 1.68 -10.42
N PHE A 213 -26.14 2.62 -9.66
CA PHE A 213 -24.78 2.53 -9.17
C PHE A 213 -24.55 1.29 -8.28
N PHE A 214 -25.45 1.01 -7.35
CA PHE A 214 -25.31 -0.12 -6.42
C PHE A 214 -25.81 -1.47 -7.00
N ALA A 215 -26.62 -1.47 -8.04
CA ALA A 215 -27.18 -2.69 -8.63
C ALA A 215 -26.37 -3.25 -9.81
N ASN A 216 -25.34 -2.53 -10.27
CA ASN A 216 -24.53 -2.96 -11.40
C ASN A 216 -23.10 -3.26 -10.98
N ASP A 217 -22.50 -4.17 -11.72
CA ASP A 217 -21.10 -4.53 -11.59
C ASP A 217 -20.24 -3.60 -12.45
N TYR A 218 -19.03 -3.37 -11.98
CA TYR A 218 -18.00 -2.59 -12.67
C TYR A 218 -16.75 -3.44 -12.85
N GLN A 219 -15.92 -3.07 -13.79
CA GLN A 219 -14.60 -3.67 -14.00
C GLN A 219 -13.52 -2.61 -13.86
N VAL A 220 -12.36 -3.01 -13.35
CA VAL A 220 -11.18 -2.15 -13.31
C VAL A 220 -10.74 -1.86 -14.74
N SER A 221 -10.70 -0.59 -15.14
CA SER A 221 -10.26 -0.17 -16.46
C SER A 221 -8.73 -0.27 -16.60
N LYS A 222 -8.20 0.09 -17.77
CA LYS A 222 -6.74 0.23 -17.98
C LYS A 222 -6.08 1.40 -17.20
N HIS A 223 -6.88 2.28 -16.62
CA HIS A 223 -6.43 3.45 -15.87
C HIS A 223 -6.58 3.19 -14.37
N TRP A 224 -5.57 2.59 -13.78
CA TRP A 224 -5.50 2.31 -12.37
C TRP A 224 -4.05 2.47 -11.86
N ASP A 225 -3.91 3.13 -10.74
CA ASP A 225 -2.63 3.35 -10.06
C ASP A 225 -2.85 3.67 -8.58
N ARG A 226 -1.84 4.24 -7.93
CA ARG A 226 -1.92 4.66 -6.54
C ARG A 226 -2.77 5.92 -6.30
N MET A 227 -3.07 6.70 -7.35
CA MET A 227 -3.98 7.85 -7.26
C MET A 227 -5.43 7.42 -7.18
N GLY A 228 -5.80 6.39 -7.94
CA GLY A 228 -7.16 5.87 -7.97
C GLY A 228 -7.40 4.85 -9.09
N TYR A 229 -8.53 4.20 -8.99
CA TYR A 229 -8.99 3.18 -9.90
C TYR A 229 -10.20 3.70 -10.68
N ARG A 230 -10.01 3.92 -12.00
CA ARG A 230 -11.11 4.20 -12.89
C ARG A 230 -11.80 2.89 -13.27
N LEU A 231 -13.11 2.85 -13.08
CA LEU A 231 -13.92 1.68 -13.36
C LEU A 231 -14.67 1.84 -14.68
N GLN A 232 -15.07 0.74 -15.26
CA GLN A 232 -15.92 0.66 -16.46
C GLN A 232 -17.16 -0.16 -16.15
N GLY A 233 -18.32 0.36 -16.55
CA GLY A 233 -19.61 -0.31 -16.33
C GLY A 233 -20.77 0.60 -16.75
N ARG A 234 -21.89 0.46 -16.06
CA ARG A 234 -23.03 1.34 -16.24
C ARG A 234 -22.66 2.78 -15.93
N ALA A 235 -22.81 3.67 -16.90
CA ALA A 235 -22.59 5.11 -16.70
C ALA A 235 -23.65 5.70 -15.76
N ILE A 236 -23.22 6.48 -14.78
CA ILE A 236 -24.03 7.15 -13.76
C ILE A 236 -24.06 8.64 -14.05
N LYS A 237 -25.24 9.25 -13.99
CA LYS A 237 -25.44 10.67 -14.30
C LYS A 237 -25.65 11.48 -13.03
N ALA A 238 -24.87 12.54 -12.85
CA ALA A 238 -25.18 13.62 -11.93
C ALA A 238 -26.00 14.69 -12.66
N ASP A 239 -26.79 15.47 -11.95
CA ASP A 239 -27.53 16.65 -12.48
C ASP A 239 -26.62 17.88 -12.70
N ILE A 240 -25.35 17.75 -12.36
CA ILE A 240 -24.28 18.75 -12.52
C ILE A 240 -23.07 18.14 -13.23
N ASN A 241 -22.36 18.94 -14.02
CA ASN A 241 -21.16 18.50 -14.73
C ASN A 241 -19.86 18.70 -13.96
N GLY A 242 -19.90 19.41 -12.83
CA GLY A 242 -18.75 19.69 -11.97
C GLY A 242 -19.15 20.55 -10.80
N ILE A 243 -18.23 20.66 -9.85
CA ILE A 243 -18.37 21.48 -8.65
C ILE A 243 -17.16 22.41 -8.51
N LEU A 244 -17.27 23.42 -7.67
CA LEU A 244 -16.09 24.14 -7.21
C LEU A 244 -15.14 23.14 -6.52
N SER A 245 -13.85 23.20 -6.91
CA SER A 245 -12.86 22.26 -6.35
C SER A 245 -12.81 22.34 -4.83
N GLU A 246 -12.91 21.18 -4.19
CA GLU A 246 -12.92 21.04 -2.74
C GLU A 246 -12.00 19.89 -2.29
N GLY A 247 -11.75 19.77 -1.00
CA GLY A 247 -10.94 18.70 -0.42
C GLY A 247 -11.50 17.31 -0.73
N ILE A 248 -10.62 16.37 -1.06
CA ILE A 248 -11.00 15.00 -1.43
C ILE A 248 -10.52 14.00 -0.37
N CYS A 249 -11.43 13.21 0.18
CA CYS A 249 -11.09 12.14 1.11
C CYS A 249 -10.56 10.89 0.39
N TYR A 250 -9.84 10.05 1.14
CA TYR A 250 -9.47 8.69 0.71
C TYR A 250 -10.74 7.85 0.52
N GLY A 251 -10.78 7.08 -0.55
CA GLY A 251 -11.95 6.28 -0.91
C GLY A 251 -13.07 7.04 -1.62
N ALA A 252 -12.96 8.36 -1.83
CA ALA A 252 -13.99 9.12 -2.55
C ALA A 252 -14.28 8.52 -3.93
N VAL A 253 -15.57 8.34 -4.25
CA VAL A 253 -16.04 7.84 -5.54
C VAL A 253 -16.53 9.03 -6.36
N GLN A 254 -15.68 9.50 -7.27
CA GLN A 254 -15.98 10.58 -8.20
C GLN A 254 -16.71 10.06 -9.44
N ILE A 255 -17.67 10.84 -9.92
CA ILE A 255 -18.40 10.55 -11.15
C ILE A 255 -18.14 11.71 -12.14
N PRO A 256 -17.17 11.57 -13.05
CA PRO A 256 -16.94 12.53 -14.14
C PRO A 256 -18.09 12.57 -15.15
N ALA A 257 -18.00 13.47 -16.14
CA ALA A 257 -19.05 13.70 -17.14
C ALA A 257 -19.39 12.46 -18.00
N ASP A 258 -18.45 11.52 -18.16
CA ASP A 258 -18.70 10.25 -18.87
C ASP A 258 -19.43 9.19 -18.01
N GLY A 259 -19.68 9.50 -16.74
CA GLY A 259 -20.41 8.65 -15.81
C GLY A 259 -19.64 7.43 -15.29
N GLN A 260 -18.35 7.29 -15.61
CA GLN A 260 -17.56 6.15 -15.15
C GLN A 260 -16.94 6.42 -13.77
N PRO A 261 -17.21 5.59 -12.75
CA PRO A 261 -16.73 5.85 -11.40
C PRO A 261 -15.19 5.84 -11.29
N ILE A 262 -14.64 6.72 -10.47
CA ILE A 262 -13.22 6.73 -10.08
C ILE A 262 -13.14 6.66 -8.56
N VAL A 263 -12.57 5.58 -8.02
CA VAL A 263 -12.31 5.44 -6.58
C VAL A 263 -10.92 5.97 -6.28
N LEU A 264 -10.82 7.02 -5.46
CA LEU A 264 -9.57 7.73 -5.18
C LEU A 264 -8.81 7.08 -4.01
N LEU A 265 -7.50 6.89 -4.19
CA LEU A 265 -6.64 6.14 -3.26
C LEU A 265 -5.54 7.03 -2.63
N ASN A 266 -4.43 6.40 -2.24
CA ASN A 266 -3.38 6.98 -1.39
C ASN A 266 -2.71 8.23 -1.98
N ASP A 267 -2.38 8.21 -3.28
CA ASP A 267 -1.64 9.29 -3.95
C ASP A 267 -2.57 10.23 -4.73
N ARG A 268 -3.89 10.23 -4.39
CA ARG A 268 -4.91 11.11 -4.98
C ARG A 268 -4.51 12.58 -4.84
N GLN A 269 -5.07 13.43 -5.71
CA GLN A 269 -4.97 14.87 -5.53
C GLN A 269 -5.68 15.31 -4.24
N THR A 270 -5.23 16.43 -3.66
CA THR A 270 -5.79 16.98 -2.42
C THR A 270 -7.13 17.67 -2.63
N ILE A 271 -7.37 18.21 -3.82
CA ILE A 271 -8.61 18.87 -4.22
C ILE A 271 -9.11 18.33 -5.56
N GLY A 272 -10.41 18.42 -5.83
CA GLY A 272 -11.02 18.02 -7.10
C GLY A 272 -12.43 18.56 -7.27
N GLY A 273 -12.86 18.63 -8.53
CA GLY A 273 -14.08 19.29 -8.96
C GLY A 273 -15.14 18.35 -9.56
N TYR A 274 -15.01 17.03 -9.43
CA TYR A 274 -16.08 16.11 -9.85
C TYR A 274 -17.04 15.80 -8.71
N PRO A 275 -18.36 15.68 -9.00
CA PRO A 275 -19.34 15.29 -7.99
C PRO A 275 -19.00 13.89 -7.44
N LYS A 276 -19.20 13.71 -6.13
CA LYS A 276 -18.90 12.46 -5.40
C LYS A 276 -20.20 11.80 -4.95
N ILE A 277 -20.46 10.57 -5.42
CA ILE A 277 -21.63 9.79 -5.00
C ILE A 277 -21.46 9.28 -3.58
N GLY A 278 -20.25 8.92 -3.18
CA GLY A 278 -19.96 8.35 -1.87
C GLY A 278 -18.47 8.26 -1.59
N ALA A 279 -18.14 7.55 -0.52
CA ALA A 279 -16.77 7.18 -0.19
C ALA A 279 -16.72 5.70 0.25
N VAL A 280 -15.81 4.94 -0.33
CA VAL A 280 -15.49 3.56 0.05
C VAL A 280 -14.76 3.56 1.38
N ILE A 281 -15.08 2.63 2.28
CA ILE A 281 -14.38 2.50 3.56
C ILE A 281 -12.91 2.09 3.35
N SER A 282 -12.02 2.52 4.24
CA SER A 282 -10.57 2.36 4.09
C SER A 282 -10.11 0.89 3.97
N SER A 283 -10.76 -0.03 4.68
CA SER A 283 -10.44 -1.47 4.58
C SER A 283 -10.73 -2.06 3.20
N ASP A 284 -11.75 -1.55 2.50
CA ASP A 284 -12.11 -2.04 1.18
C ASP A 284 -11.29 -1.34 0.08
N CYS A 285 -10.85 -0.11 0.30
CA CYS A 285 -9.83 0.53 -0.55
C CYS A 285 -8.54 -0.31 -0.61
N ALA A 286 -8.13 -0.93 0.51
CA ALA A 286 -6.99 -1.84 0.55
C ALA A 286 -7.23 -3.07 -0.36
N LYS A 287 -8.44 -3.66 -0.35
CA LYS A 287 -8.82 -4.76 -1.23
C LYS A 287 -8.84 -4.32 -2.70
N LEU A 288 -9.46 -3.17 -3.01
CA LEU A 288 -9.47 -2.59 -4.36
C LEU A 288 -8.06 -2.42 -4.88
N SER A 289 -7.13 -1.99 -4.04
CA SER A 289 -5.74 -1.79 -4.41
C SER A 289 -5.02 -3.06 -4.89
N GLN A 290 -5.59 -4.23 -4.64
CA GLN A 290 -5.06 -5.52 -5.09
C GLN A 290 -5.68 -6.01 -6.40
N LEU A 291 -6.67 -5.32 -6.95
CA LEU A 291 -7.29 -5.68 -8.23
C LEU A 291 -6.44 -5.22 -9.42
N ARG A 292 -6.65 -5.90 -10.55
CA ARG A 292 -6.03 -5.65 -11.86
C ARG A 292 -7.06 -5.21 -12.88
N GLN A 293 -6.60 -4.75 -14.02
CA GLN A 293 -7.47 -4.50 -15.17
C GLN A 293 -8.32 -5.74 -15.49
N GLY A 294 -9.63 -5.51 -15.63
CA GLY A 294 -10.63 -6.55 -15.94
C GLY A 294 -11.24 -7.22 -14.72
N ASP A 295 -10.66 -7.07 -13.52
CA ASP A 295 -11.24 -7.58 -12.29
C ASP A 295 -12.54 -6.86 -11.92
N SER A 296 -13.44 -7.56 -11.23
CA SER A 296 -14.81 -7.11 -10.94
C SER A 296 -14.89 -6.32 -9.64
N VAL A 297 -15.72 -5.29 -9.64
CA VAL A 297 -15.98 -4.41 -8.50
C VAL A 297 -17.49 -4.26 -8.31
N HIS A 298 -17.95 -4.54 -7.09
CA HIS A 298 -19.33 -4.36 -6.65
C HIS A 298 -19.40 -3.30 -5.57
N PHE A 299 -20.48 -2.52 -5.50
CA PHE A 299 -20.67 -1.53 -4.47
C PHE A 299 -21.88 -1.88 -3.59
N GLU A 300 -21.74 -1.70 -2.29
CA GLU A 300 -22.83 -1.83 -1.33
C GLU A 300 -22.96 -0.55 -0.50
N ALA A 301 -24.17 -0.02 -0.44
CA ALA A 301 -24.46 1.15 0.40
C ALA A 301 -24.52 0.75 1.88
N ILE A 302 -23.74 1.44 2.70
CA ILE A 302 -23.78 1.28 4.16
C ILE A 302 -23.96 2.64 4.84
N SER A 303 -24.48 2.61 6.07
CA SER A 303 -24.55 3.80 6.93
C SER A 303 -23.18 4.12 7.54
N MET A 304 -22.99 5.36 8.02
CA MET A 304 -21.79 5.75 8.76
C MET A 304 -21.59 4.88 10.01
N SER A 305 -22.66 4.52 10.73
CA SER A 305 -22.58 3.65 11.90
C SER A 305 -22.10 2.23 11.55
N GLN A 306 -22.53 1.67 10.41
CA GLN A 306 -22.01 0.38 9.93
C GLN A 306 -20.54 0.48 9.54
N ALA A 307 -20.13 1.58 8.87
CA ALA A 307 -18.74 1.82 8.53
C ALA A 307 -17.83 1.89 9.77
N ASP A 308 -18.27 2.60 10.80
CA ASP A 308 -17.56 2.70 12.08
C ASP A 308 -17.45 1.33 12.79
N ASN A 309 -18.53 0.57 12.83
CA ASN A 309 -18.51 -0.79 13.37
C ASN A 309 -17.54 -1.71 12.62
N LEU A 310 -17.50 -1.65 11.28
CA LEU A 310 -16.55 -2.42 10.46
C LEU A 310 -15.11 -2.00 10.73
N PHE A 311 -14.84 -0.70 10.89
CA PHE A 311 -13.53 -0.19 11.25
C PHE A 311 -13.05 -0.76 12.60
N HIS A 312 -13.87 -0.66 13.64
CA HIS A 312 -13.54 -1.18 14.97
C HIS A 312 -13.38 -2.70 14.99
N LEU A 313 -14.20 -3.43 14.25
CA LEU A 313 -14.08 -4.87 14.10
C LEU A 313 -12.76 -5.28 13.45
N ASN A 314 -12.36 -4.61 12.36
CA ASN A 314 -11.10 -4.86 11.68
C ASN A 314 -9.90 -4.54 12.59
N LEU A 315 -9.95 -3.43 13.32
CA LEU A 315 -8.92 -3.06 14.28
C LEU A 315 -8.81 -4.09 15.44
N SER A 316 -9.93 -4.57 15.95
CA SER A 316 -9.97 -5.62 16.98
C SER A 316 -9.36 -6.92 16.47
N ARG A 317 -9.70 -7.35 15.26
CA ARG A 317 -9.14 -8.55 14.62
C ARG A 317 -7.62 -8.47 14.46
N LEU A 318 -7.09 -7.30 14.08
CA LEU A 318 -5.64 -7.05 14.00
C LEU A 318 -4.97 -7.18 15.37
N LYS A 319 -5.54 -6.57 16.41
CA LYS A 319 -4.98 -6.58 17.78
C LYS A 319 -5.02 -7.96 18.42
N GLN A 320 -6.04 -8.78 18.10
CA GLN A 320 -6.25 -10.11 18.69
C GLN A 320 -5.54 -11.23 17.94
N ALA A 321 -5.01 -10.97 16.75
CA ALA A 321 -4.34 -12.01 15.98
C ALA A 321 -3.00 -12.36 16.64
N GLN A 322 -2.89 -13.63 17.04
CA GLN A 322 -1.65 -14.19 17.61
C GLN A 322 -0.75 -14.70 16.48
N LEU A 323 0.51 -14.31 16.51
CA LEU A 323 1.55 -14.85 15.65
C LEU A 323 2.04 -16.18 16.23
N ILE A 324 2.32 -17.13 15.35
CA ILE A 324 2.91 -18.42 15.72
C ILE A 324 4.42 -18.28 15.72
N HIS A 325 5.08 -18.80 16.76
CA HIS A 325 6.53 -18.96 16.80
C HIS A 325 6.92 -20.26 16.06
N LEU A 326 7.84 -20.15 15.10
CA LEU A 326 8.41 -21.27 14.33
C LEU A 326 9.72 -21.77 14.91
#